data_c4e3a6f532d28564ad60b17c306333c8
#
_entry.id   c4e3a6f532d28564ad60b17c306333c8
#
_cell.length_a   1.000
_cell.length_b   1.000
_cell.length_c   1.000
_cell.angle_alpha   90.00
_cell.angle_beta   90.00
_cell.angle_gamma   90.00
#
_symmetry.space_group_name_H-M   'P 1'
#
loop_
_entity.id
_entity.type
_entity.pdbx_description
1 polymer ?
#
loop_
_entity_poly.entity_id
_entity_poly.type
_entity_poly.pdbx_seq_one_letter_code
_entity_poly.pdbx_strand_id
1 'polypeptide(L)' 'SYPGFLTRLKTKHPAITTKEKKLCAYLRLGLSSKEISGLQNIAPQSVETARVRLRKKLKISGKIRLSAYLHQV' A
#
# COMPACT_ATOMS: atom_id res chain seq x y z
N SER A 1 0.53 16.27 -2.92
CA SER A 1 0.82 16.28 -1.48
C SER A 1 0.41 14.95 -0.84
N TYR A 2 0.94 14.67 0.31
CA TYR A 2 0.64 13.43 1.02
C TYR A 2 -0.86 13.32 1.38
N PRO A 3 -1.49 14.34 1.97
CA PRO A 3 -2.93 14.27 2.22
C PRO A 3 -3.74 14.13 0.93
N GLY A 4 -3.32 14.80 -0.13
CA GLY A 4 -3.98 14.68 -1.43
C GLY A 4 -3.89 13.26 -1.98
N PHE A 5 -2.78 12.58 -1.76
CA PHE A 5 -2.60 11.19 -2.17
C PHE A 5 -3.65 10.28 -1.53
N LEU A 6 -3.85 10.39 -0.22
CA LEU A 6 -4.83 9.54 0.48
C LEU A 6 -6.25 9.78 -0.02
N THR A 7 -6.61 11.03 -0.28
CA THR A 7 -7.92 11.38 -0.83
C THR A 7 -8.11 10.78 -2.22
N ARG A 8 -7.11 10.94 -3.10
CA ARG A 8 -7.16 10.39 -4.46
C ARG A 8 -7.24 8.87 -4.44
N LEU A 9 -6.48 8.23 -3.54
CA LEU A 9 -6.49 6.79 -3.39
C LEU A 9 -7.88 6.27 -3.03
N LYS A 10 -8.54 6.91 -2.06
CA LYS A 10 -9.90 6.55 -1.64
C LYS A 10 -10.91 6.77 -2.75
N THR A 11 -10.77 7.85 -3.50
CA THR A 11 -11.65 8.15 -4.63
C THR A 11 -11.53 7.09 -5.71
N LYS A 12 -10.30 6.69 -6.02
CA LYS A 12 -10.02 5.69 -7.07
C LYS A 12 -10.36 4.28 -6.64
N HIS A 13 -10.22 3.98 -5.35
CA HIS A 13 -10.46 2.66 -4.77
C HIS A 13 -11.36 2.78 -3.55
N PRO A 14 -12.68 3.00 -3.74
CA PRO A 14 -13.59 3.28 -2.62
C PRO A 14 -13.65 2.18 -1.56
N ALA A 15 -13.36 0.94 -1.94
CA ALA A 15 -13.41 -0.20 -1.03
C ALA A 15 -12.15 -0.32 -0.15
N ILE A 16 -11.16 0.56 -0.34
CA ILE A 16 -9.93 0.47 0.44
C ILE A 16 -10.20 0.80 1.90
N THR A 17 -9.64 -0.03 2.80
CA THR A 17 -9.80 0.16 4.25
C THR A 17 -8.76 1.13 4.79
N THR A 18 -9.00 1.64 6.01
CA THR A 18 -8.03 2.50 6.69
C THR A 18 -6.68 1.81 6.85
N LYS A 19 -6.69 0.52 7.19
CA LYS A 19 -5.47 -0.27 7.35
C LYS A 19 -4.73 -0.39 6.03
N GLU A 20 -5.45 -0.60 4.93
CA GLU A 20 -4.85 -0.69 3.61
C GLU A 20 -4.30 0.66 3.14
N LYS A 21 -4.98 1.75 3.46
CA LYS A 21 -4.47 3.10 3.15
C LYS A 21 -3.15 3.36 3.87
N LYS A 22 -3.04 2.91 5.11
CA LYS A 22 -1.81 3.07 5.89
C LYS A 22 -0.66 2.30 5.25
N LEU A 23 -0.92 1.06 4.81
CA LEU A 23 0.07 0.27 4.09
C LEU A 23 0.50 0.97 2.80
N CYS A 24 -0.46 1.51 2.05
CA CYS A 24 -0.15 2.27 0.84
C CYS A 24 0.76 3.48 1.12
N ALA A 25 0.51 4.16 2.23
CA ALA A 25 1.33 5.31 2.62
C ALA A 25 2.78 4.90 2.87
N TYR A 26 2.99 3.80 3.60
CA TYR A 26 4.33 3.28 3.86
C TYR A 26 5.03 2.86 2.56
N LEU A 27 4.31 2.18 1.68
CA LEU A 27 4.87 1.72 0.41
C LEU A 27 5.23 2.90 -0.50
N ARG A 28 4.40 3.94 -0.51
CA ARG A 28 4.68 5.15 -1.28
C ARG A 28 5.94 5.85 -0.79
N LEU A 29 6.21 5.78 0.51
CA LEU A 29 7.44 6.32 1.11
C LEU A 29 8.67 5.47 0.82
N GLY A 30 8.50 4.32 0.19
CA GLY A 30 9.61 3.45 -0.18
C GLY A 30 10.05 2.48 0.89
N LEU A 31 9.21 2.27 1.92
CA LEU A 31 9.58 1.34 2.99
C LEU A 31 9.47 -0.10 2.52
N SER A 32 10.42 -0.93 2.97
CA SER A 32 10.42 -2.36 2.72
C SER A 32 9.41 -3.07 3.63
N SER A 33 9.06 -4.31 3.28
CA SER A 33 8.21 -5.12 4.15
C SER A 33 8.81 -5.29 5.54
N LYS A 34 10.12 -5.45 5.62
CA LYS A 34 10.82 -5.57 6.91
C LYS A 34 10.69 -4.29 7.74
N GLU A 35 10.86 -3.13 7.09
CA GLU A 35 10.72 -1.85 7.78
C GLU A 35 9.29 -1.64 8.27
N ILE A 36 8.30 -1.95 7.43
CA ILE A 36 6.89 -1.86 7.80
C ILE A 36 6.57 -2.79 8.97
N SER A 37 7.08 -4.03 8.92
CA SER A 37 6.85 -5.00 10.00
C SER A 37 7.36 -4.48 11.34
N GLY A 38 8.53 -3.83 11.34
CA GLY A 38 9.10 -3.22 12.54
C GLY A 38 8.22 -2.09 13.08
N LEU A 39 7.71 -1.23 12.19
CA LEU A 39 6.86 -0.11 12.60
C LEU A 39 5.52 -0.55 13.14
N GLN A 40 4.95 -1.63 12.57
CA GLN A 40 3.63 -2.12 12.97
C GLN A 40 3.69 -3.24 13.99
N ASN A 41 4.88 -3.68 14.36
CA ASN A 41 5.10 -4.77 15.31
C ASN A 41 4.36 -6.05 14.90
N ILE A 42 4.51 -6.42 13.63
CA ILE A 42 3.97 -7.66 13.06
C ILE A 42 5.07 -8.39 12.30
N ALA A 43 4.84 -9.65 11.99
CA ALA A 43 5.83 -10.45 11.24
C ALA A 43 5.99 -9.94 9.80
N PRO A 44 7.21 -9.97 9.24
CA PRO A 44 7.40 -9.59 7.83
C PRO A 44 6.51 -10.37 6.87
N GLN A 45 6.26 -11.66 7.16
CA GLN A 45 5.37 -12.48 6.33
C GLN A 45 3.95 -11.91 6.30
N SER A 46 3.49 -11.35 7.40
CA SER A 46 2.16 -10.72 7.46
C SER A 46 2.10 -9.51 6.53
N VAL A 47 3.18 -8.73 6.46
CA VAL A 47 3.26 -7.59 5.54
C VAL A 47 3.24 -8.08 4.08
N GLU A 48 4.00 -9.13 3.77
CA GLU A 48 4.04 -9.69 2.41
C GLU A 48 2.65 -10.19 1.98
N THR A 49 1.95 -10.87 2.88
CA THR A 49 0.58 -11.32 2.60
C THR A 49 -0.35 -10.11 2.36
N ALA A 50 -0.22 -9.08 3.18
CA ALA A 50 -1.02 -7.86 3.01
C ALA A 50 -0.75 -7.18 1.66
N ARG A 51 0.52 -7.17 1.21
CA ARG A 51 0.89 -6.61 -0.08
C ARG A 51 0.25 -7.38 -1.24
N VAL A 52 0.25 -8.71 -1.17
CA VAL A 52 -0.39 -9.53 -2.20
C VAL A 52 -1.88 -9.22 -2.29
N ARG A 53 -2.56 -9.14 -1.14
CA ARG A 53 -3.99 -8.83 -1.09
C ARG A 53 -4.28 -7.42 -1.59
N LEU A 54 -3.43 -6.47 -1.22
CA LEU A 54 -3.56 -5.08 -1.65
C LEU A 54 -3.45 -4.97 -3.17
N ARG A 55 -2.47 -5.64 -3.76
CA ARG A 55 -2.27 -5.65 -5.21
C ARG A 55 -3.53 -6.14 -5.93
N LYS A 56 -4.15 -7.19 -5.42
CA LYS A 56 -5.40 -7.71 -5.99
C LYS A 56 -6.55 -6.71 -5.85
N LYS A 57 -6.66 -6.08 -4.70
CA LYS A 57 -7.71 -5.09 -4.46
C LYS A 57 -7.56 -3.88 -5.39
N LEU A 58 -6.33 -3.42 -5.60
CA LEU A 58 -6.06 -2.30 -6.50
C LEU A 58 -6.13 -2.70 -7.99
N LYS A 59 -6.25 -3.98 -8.28
CA LYS A 59 -6.37 -4.53 -9.64
C LYS A 59 -5.20 -4.12 -10.55
N ILE A 60 -3.99 -4.16 -10.01
CA ILE A 60 -2.79 -3.82 -10.78
C ILE A 60 -2.08 -5.09 -11.26
N SER A 61 -1.46 -4.98 -12.45
CA SER A 61 -0.71 -6.07 -13.05
C SER A 61 0.48 -6.46 -12.17
N GLY A 62 0.81 -7.77 -12.15
CA GLY A 62 2.00 -8.25 -11.46
C GLY A 62 3.30 -7.70 -12.00
N LYS A 63 3.28 -7.08 -13.19
CA LYS A 63 4.46 -6.47 -13.79
C LYS A 63 4.71 -5.04 -13.29
N ILE A 64 3.72 -4.43 -12.64
CA ILE A 64 3.82 -3.06 -12.14
C ILE A 64 4.17 -3.12 -10.65
N ARG A 65 5.24 -2.41 -10.27
CA ARG A 65 5.61 -2.32 -8.86
C ARG A 65 4.54 -1.55 -8.10
N LEU A 66 4.18 -2.05 -6.93
CA LEU A 66 3.15 -1.44 -6.10
C LEU A 66 3.50 0.01 -5.74
N SER A 67 4.75 0.26 -5.32
CA SER A 67 5.20 1.62 -5.01
C SER A 67 5.12 2.54 -6.22
N ALA A 68 5.49 2.05 -7.41
CA ALA A 68 5.41 2.85 -8.63
C ALA A 68 3.97 3.23 -8.96
N TYR A 69 3.04 2.27 -8.84
CA TYR A 69 1.61 2.56 -9.03
C TYR A 69 1.14 3.65 -8.06
N LEU A 70 1.53 3.53 -6.78
CA LEU A 70 1.08 4.48 -5.76
C LEU A 70 1.62 5.89 -5.97
N HIS A 71 2.78 6.04 -6.63
CA HIS A 71 3.29 7.35 -7.00
C HIS A 71 2.47 8.00 -8.12
N GLN A 72 1.73 7.21 -8.89
CA GLN A 72 0.90 7.71 -10.00
C GLN A 72 -0.52 8.10 -9.55
N VAL A 73 -0.90 7.70 -8.37
CA VAL A 73 -2.26 7.98 -7.85
C VAL A 73 -2.48 9.47 -7.51
#